data_6d0143403f2cf2e88af7de01cd6ee02c
#
_entry.id   6d0143403f2cf2e88af7de01cd6ee02c
#
_cell.length_a   1.000
_cell.length_b   1.000
_cell.length_c   1.000
_cell.angle_alpha   90.00
_cell.angle_beta   90.00
_cell.angle_gamma   90.00
#
_symmetry.space_group_name_H-M   'P 1'
#
loop_
_entity.id
_entity.type
_entity.pdbx_description
1 polymer ?
#
loop_
_entity_poly.entity_id
_entity_poly.type
_entity_poly.pdbx_seq_one_letter_code
_entity_poly.pdbx_strand_id
1 'polypeptide(L)'
;SHLAATVAALLRPGRGILAADESFPTIGKRFAALDIPSTEATRRAYRELLFTTPQLNEWISGAILFDETTAQRTGLGESLPSVLIARDIIPGIKVDGGTVGLPNFPGEKFTGGLDGLRDRLLAYRERGLRFAKWRAVIAIGDGLPTATAIATNARLLALYAALSQEAGLVPIVEPEVL
;
A
#
# COMPACT_ATOMS: atom_id res chain seq x y z
N SER A 1 4.45 -18.18 -13.77
CA SER A 1 5.13 -16.87 -13.83
C SER A 1 5.57 -16.45 -12.44
N HIS A 2 6.54 -15.55 -12.34
CA HIS A 2 7.00 -14.99 -11.06
C HIS A 2 5.86 -14.34 -10.26
N LEU A 3 4.93 -13.65 -10.93
CA LEU A 3 3.75 -13.07 -10.31
C LEU A 3 2.86 -14.12 -9.66
N ALA A 4 2.59 -15.23 -10.34
CA ALA A 4 1.77 -16.32 -9.79
C ALA A 4 2.41 -16.95 -8.53
N ALA A 5 3.72 -17.10 -8.51
CA ALA A 5 4.44 -17.57 -7.31
C ALA A 5 4.30 -16.60 -6.14
N THR A 6 4.39 -15.29 -6.39
CA THR A 6 4.18 -14.26 -5.37
C THR A 6 2.74 -14.28 -4.83
N VAL A 7 1.74 -14.42 -5.72
CA VAL A 7 0.33 -14.56 -5.29
C VAL A 7 0.15 -15.78 -4.40
N ALA A 8 0.65 -16.93 -4.79
CA ALA A 8 0.56 -18.16 -3.99
C ALA A 8 1.21 -18.00 -2.61
N ALA A 9 2.35 -17.29 -2.56
CA ALA A 9 3.05 -17.03 -1.30
C ALA A 9 2.29 -16.03 -0.40
N LEU A 10 1.61 -15.03 -0.97
CA LEU A 10 0.77 -14.09 -0.23
C LEU A 10 -0.50 -14.74 0.32
N LEU A 11 -1.09 -15.69 -0.43
CA LEU A 11 -2.35 -16.35 -0.09
C LEU A 11 -2.15 -17.69 0.65
N ARG A 12 -1.06 -17.84 1.39
CA ARG A 12 -0.83 -19.05 2.22
C ARG A 12 -1.98 -19.24 3.22
N PRO A 13 -2.49 -20.46 3.40
CA PRO A 13 -3.53 -20.74 4.37
C PRO A 13 -3.15 -20.28 5.78
N GLY A 14 -4.09 -19.66 6.48
CA GLY A 14 -3.91 -19.19 7.86
C GLY A 14 -3.10 -17.90 8.00
N ARG A 15 -2.65 -17.28 6.91
CA ARG A 15 -1.91 -16.01 6.93
C ARG A 15 -2.63 -14.92 6.18
N GLY A 16 -2.52 -13.69 6.69
CA GLY A 16 -3.08 -12.49 6.06
C GLY A 16 -2.01 -11.53 5.57
N ILE A 17 -2.46 -10.40 5.02
CA ILE A 17 -1.60 -9.28 4.61
C ILE A 17 -1.80 -8.14 5.61
N LEU A 18 -0.72 -7.68 6.22
CA LEU A 18 -0.72 -6.53 7.14
C LEU A 18 -0.71 -5.22 6.34
N ALA A 19 -1.72 -4.38 6.53
CA ALA A 19 -1.71 -3.01 6.04
C ALA A 19 -0.99 -2.11 7.05
N ALA A 20 0.25 -1.74 6.74
CA ALA A 20 1.09 -0.82 7.50
C ALA A 20 1.50 0.39 6.65
N ASP A 21 0.60 0.80 5.77
CA ASP A 21 0.80 1.79 4.70
C ASP A 21 0.12 3.13 4.96
N GLU A 22 -0.21 3.43 6.22
CA GLU A 22 -0.86 4.69 6.58
C GLU A 22 -0.04 5.87 6.05
N SER A 23 -0.72 6.74 5.28
CA SER A 23 -0.17 8.01 4.82
C SER A 23 0.09 8.96 6.01
N PHE A 24 0.86 10.03 5.80
CA PHE A 24 1.14 11.01 6.84
C PHE A 24 -0.12 11.55 7.55
N PRO A 25 -1.20 11.95 6.84
CA PRO A 25 -2.42 12.38 7.51
C PRO A 25 -3.08 11.27 8.34
N THR A 26 -3.06 10.03 7.86
CA THR A 26 -3.72 8.91 8.53
C THR A 26 -2.97 8.52 9.81
N ILE A 27 -1.66 8.35 9.74
CA ILE A 27 -0.87 8.00 10.92
C ILE A 27 -0.82 9.17 11.92
N GLY A 28 -0.80 10.42 11.42
CA GLY A 28 -0.86 11.62 12.25
C GLY A 28 -2.13 11.68 13.09
N LYS A 29 -3.29 11.35 12.50
CA LYS A 29 -4.56 11.27 13.27
C LYS A 29 -4.53 10.19 14.34
N ARG A 30 -3.95 9.01 14.05
CA ARG A 30 -3.81 7.92 15.04
C ARG A 30 -2.90 8.34 16.20
N PHE A 31 -1.78 8.97 15.91
CA PHE A 31 -0.83 9.42 16.91
C PHE A 31 -1.39 10.56 17.77
N ALA A 32 -2.12 11.50 17.16
CA ALA A 32 -2.76 12.60 17.88
C ALA A 32 -3.79 12.10 18.90
N ALA A 33 -4.48 11.00 18.64
CA ALA A 33 -5.41 10.39 19.59
C ALA A 33 -4.72 9.81 20.85
N LEU A 34 -3.39 9.68 20.81
CA LEU A 34 -2.55 9.17 21.89
C LEU A 34 -1.54 10.22 22.38
N ASP A 35 -1.71 11.49 22.00
CA ASP A 35 -0.80 12.60 22.29
C ASP A 35 0.66 12.34 21.84
N ILE A 36 0.84 11.53 20.78
CA ILE A 36 2.15 11.22 20.18
C ILE A 36 2.40 12.16 19.00
N PRO A 37 3.52 12.92 18.98
CA PRO A 37 3.86 13.75 17.84
C PRO A 37 4.21 12.88 16.60
N SER A 38 3.66 13.22 15.44
CA SER A 38 3.94 12.52 14.19
C SER A 38 5.23 13.03 13.55
N THR A 39 6.35 12.59 14.07
CA THR A 39 7.69 12.81 13.51
C THR A 39 8.16 11.62 12.68
N GLU A 40 9.21 11.79 11.89
CA GLU A 40 9.86 10.67 11.18
C GLU A 40 10.28 9.57 12.17
N ALA A 41 10.87 9.94 13.30
CA ALA A 41 11.34 9.00 14.32
C ALA A 41 10.19 8.18 14.95
N THR A 42 9.06 8.82 15.26
CA THR A 42 7.90 8.11 15.84
C THR A 42 7.22 7.22 14.82
N ARG A 43 7.12 7.64 13.56
CA ARG A 43 6.59 6.80 12.47
C ARG A 43 7.49 5.60 12.21
N ARG A 44 8.81 5.81 12.18
CA ARG A 44 9.80 4.73 12.06
C ARG A 44 9.66 3.73 13.22
N ALA A 45 9.62 4.20 14.46
CA ALA A 45 9.49 3.36 15.64
C ALA A 45 8.19 2.53 15.61
N TYR A 46 7.08 3.11 15.16
CA TYR A 46 5.81 2.41 14.97
C TYR A 46 5.93 1.28 13.93
N ARG A 47 6.56 1.54 12.78
CA ARG A 47 6.78 0.52 11.75
C ARG A 47 7.73 -0.58 12.22
N GLU A 48 8.81 -0.20 12.90
CA GLU A 48 9.76 -1.15 13.49
C GLU A 48 9.05 -2.07 14.51
N LEU A 49 8.24 -1.50 15.40
CA LEU A 49 7.45 -2.28 16.37
C LEU A 49 6.59 -3.34 15.67
N LEU A 50 5.86 -2.96 14.63
CA LEU A 50 5.01 -3.89 13.88
C LEU A 50 5.83 -5.01 13.23
N PHE A 51 6.91 -4.67 12.53
CA PHE A 51 7.67 -5.62 11.71
C PHE A 51 8.61 -6.51 12.53
N THR A 52 8.95 -6.10 13.75
CA THR A 52 9.79 -6.89 14.68
C THR A 52 8.98 -7.68 15.69
N THR A 53 7.65 -7.62 15.67
CA THR A 53 6.79 -8.41 16.55
C THR A 53 7.16 -9.89 16.47
N PRO A 54 7.40 -10.57 17.60
CA PRO A 54 7.71 -11.99 17.62
C PRO A 54 6.62 -12.82 16.93
N GLN A 55 7.00 -13.85 16.19
CA GLN A 55 6.10 -14.79 15.53
C GLN A 55 5.13 -14.15 14.49
N LEU A 56 5.40 -12.91 14.06
CA LEU A 56 4.56 -12.22 13.07
C LEU A 56 4.36 -13.06 11.80
N ASN A 57 5.39 -13.75 11.35
CA ASN A 57 5.37 -14.61 10.17
C ASN A 57 4.48 -15.86 10.28
N GLU A 58 4.02 -16.22 11.47
CA GLU A 58 3.03 -17.30 11.62
C GLU A 58 1.65 -16.87 11.12
N TRP A 59 1.35 -15.57 11.18
CA TRP A 59 0.05 -15.00 10.87
C TRP A 59 0.02 -14.10 9.63
N ILE A 60 1.18 -13.58 9.22
CA ILE A 60 1.31 -12.59 8.15
C ILE A 60 2.23 -13.12 7.05
N SER A 61 1.72 -13.13 5.83
CA SER A 61 2.46 -13.53 4.61
C SER A 61 3.04 -12.32 3.86
N GLY A 62 2.44 -11.15 4.00
CA GLY A 62 2.87 -9.92 3.34
C GLY A 62 2.56 -8.69 4.17
N ALA A 63 3.30 -7.61 3.96
CA ALA A 63 3.05 -6.31 4.59
C ALA A 63 3.10 -5.20 3.56
N ILE A 64 2.08 -4.33 3.56
CA ILE A 64 2.02 -3.16 2.68
C ILE A 64 2.72 -2.01 3.40
N LEU A 65 3.75 -1.44 2.79
CA LEU A 65 4.53 -0.32 3.31
C LEU A 65 4.05 1.01 2.72
N PHE A 66 4.32 2.09 3.44
CA PHE A 66 4.30 3.45 2.91
C PHE A 66 5.68 3.80 2.33
N ASP A 67 5.77 4.73 1.38
CA ASP A 67 7.02 5.06 0.68
C ASP A 67 8.17 5.40 1.65
N GLU A 68 7.95 6.30 2.61
CA GLU A 68 8.94 6.67 3.64
C GLU A 68 9.56 5.43 4.31
N THR A 69 8.74 4.42 4.61
CA THR A 69 9.15 3.20 5.31
C THR A 69 10.15 2.36 4.51
N THR A 70 10.11 2.43 3.19
CA THR A 70 11.05 1.68 2.33
C THR A 70 12.49 2.13 2.45
N ALA A 71 12.72 3.35 2.92
CA ALA A 71 14.05 3.92 3.15
C ALA A 71 14.48 3.89 4.63
N GLN A 72 13.55 3.59 5.55
CA GLN A 72 13.81 3.58 6.99
C GLN A 72 14.56 2.34 7.44
N ARG A 73 15.24 2.48 8.57
CA ARG A 73 16.02 1.42 9.21
C ARG A 73 15.61 1.22 10.66
N THR A 74 15.80 0.02 11.18
CA THR A 74 15.66 -0.28 12.60
C THR A 74 16.69 0.49 13.43
N GLY A 75 16.53 0.48 14.75
CA GLY A 75 17.53 0.98 15.68
C GLY A 75 18.89 0.25 15.57
N LEU A 76 18.92 -0.95 14.99
CA LEU A 76 20.13 -1.73 14.72
C LEU A 76 20.72 -1.51 13.32
N GLY A 77 20.11 -0.62 12.51
CA GLY A 77 20.61 -0.27 11.18
C GLY A 77 20.13 -1.16 10.03
N GLU A 78 19.29 -2.18 10.26
CA GLU A 78 18.71 -3.02 9.22
C GLU A 78 17.60 -2.27 8.47
N SER A 79 17.48 -2.42 7.16
CA SER A 79 16.36 -1.82 6.42
C SER A 79 15.04 -2.49 6.81
N LEU A 80 13.96 -1.72 6.96
CA LEU A 80 12.66 -2.28 7.33
C LEU A 80 12.13 -3.31 6.32
N PRO A 81 12.28 -3.13 4.98
CA PRO A 81 11.98 -4.20 4.03
C PRO A 81 12.81 -5.48 4.25
N SER A 82 14.10 -5.38 4.58
CA SER A 82 14.96 -6.55 4.83
C SER A 82 14.54 -7.33 6.07
N VAL A 83 14.07 -6.64 7.11
CA VAL A 83 13.50 -7.27 8.33
C VAL A 83 12.31 -8.16 7.99
N LEU A 84 11.42 -7.71 7.12
CA LEU A 84 10.28 -8.51 6.65
C LEU A 84 10.74 -9.72 5.84
N ILE A 85 11.65 -9.49 4.87
CA ILE A 85 12.18 -10.57 4.01
C ILE A 85 12.86 -11.67 4.84
N ALA A 86 13.69 -11.28 5.80
CA ALA A 86 14.37 -12.24 6.70
C ALA A 86 13.40 -13.08 7.54
N ARG A 87 12.16 -12.64 7.67
CA ARG A 87 11.08 -13.33 8.40
C ARG A 87 10.08 -14.06 7.48
N ASP A 88 10.41 -14.25 6.21
CA ASP A 88 9.49 -14.87 5.22
C ASP A 88 8.18 -14.08 5.06
N ILE A 89 8.21 -12.76 5.24
CA ILE A 89 7.10 -11.84 5.00
C ILE A 89 7.41 -11.02 3.76
N ILE A 90 6.52 -11.04 2.79
CA ILE A 90 6.71 -10.37 1.49
C ILE A 90 6.41 -8.87 1.66
N PRO A 91 7.36 -7.95 1.42
CA PRO A 91 7.08 -6.52 1.44
C PRO A 91 6.35 -6.10 0.16
N GLY A 92 5.35 -5.23 0.34
CA GLY A 92 4.62 -4.55 -0.71
C GLY A 92 4.57 -3.05 -0.45
N ILE A 93 3.93 -2.30 -1.35
CA ILE A 93 3.95 -0.84 -1.34
C ILE A 93 2.62 -0.22 -1.75
N LYS A 94 2.15 0.77 -1.00
CA LYS A 94 1.09 1.68 -1.42
C LYS A 94 1.66 2.68 -2.42
N VAL A 95 1.13 2.69 -3.65
CA VAL A 95 1.67 3.52 -4.74
C VAL A 95 0.73 4.61 -5.23
N ASP A 96 -0.53 4.61 -4.81
CA ASP A 96 -1.46 5.68 -5.16
C ASP A 96 -1.08 7.01 -4.51
N GLY A 97 -1.46 8.11 -5.15
CA GLY A 97 -1.23 9.48 -4.69
C GLY A 97 -2.36 10.06 -3.82
N GLY A 98 -3.34 9.23 -3.43
CA GLY A 98 -4.53 9.68 -2.70
C GLY A 98 -5.69 10.10 -3.61
N THR A 99 -6.82 10.38 -2.97
CA THR A 99 -8.07 10.71 -3.67
C THR A 99 -8.20 12.20 -3.96
N VAL A 100 -8.75 12.52 -5.13
CA VAL A 100 -9.06 13.87 -5.61
C VAL A 100 -10.54 13.93 -5.97
N GLY A 101 -11.20 15.07 -5.76
CA GLY A 101 -12.60 15.26 -6.18
C GLY A 101 -12.75 15.09 -7.70
N LEU A 102 -13.77 14.34 -8.12
CA LEU A 102 -14.08 14.19 -9.53
C LEU A 102 -14.72 15.50 -10.06
N PRO A 103 -14.10 16.18 -11.04
CA PRO A 103 -14.64 17.45 -11.55
C PRO A 103 -16.09 17.34 -12.03
N ASN A 104 -16.95 18.26 -11.62
CA ASN A 104 -18.38 18.31 -11.90
C ASN A 104 -19.23 17.16 -11.34
N PHE A 105 -18.67 16.32 -10.46
CA PHE A 105 -19.40 15.24 -9.79
C PHE A 105 -19.26 15.37 -8.27
N PRO A 106 -20.08 16.18 -7.61
CA PRO A 106 -19.99 16.42 -6.17
C PRO A 106 -20.11 15.14 -5.35
N GLY A 107 -19.23 14.99 -4.36
CA GLY A 107 -19.20 13.80 -3.50
C GLY A 107 -18.42 12.61 -4.06
N GLU A 108 -18.11 12.59 -5.35
CA GLU A 108 -17.34 11.53 -5.98
C GLU A 108 -15.85 11.87 -6.12
N LYS A 109 -15.02 10.84 -6.16
CA LYS A 109 -13.56 10.97 -6.18
C LYS A 109 -12.95 10.03 -7.20
N PHE A 110 -11.75 10.38 -7.64
CA PHE A 110 -10.84 9.46 -8.31
C PHE A 110 -9.50 9.47 -7.58
N THR A 111 -8.67 8.46 -7.83
CA THR A 111 -7.37 8.36 -7.18
C THR A 111 -6.28 8.70 -8.18
N GLY A 112 -5.39 9.62 -7.81
CA GLY A 112 -4.23 10.03 -8.59
C GLY A 112 -2.99 9.18 -8.29
N GLY A 113 -1.90 9.44 -9.03
CA GLY A 113 -0.59 8.83 -8.77
C GLY A 113 0.01 8.02 -9.93
N LEU A 114 -0.55 8.09 -11.15
CA LEU A 114 0.03 7.43 -12.32
C LEU A 114 1.29 8.12 -12.85
N ASP A 115 1.45 9.42 -12.60
CA ASP A 115 2.62 10.17 -13.06
C ASP A 115 3.90 9.62 -12.42
N GLY A 116 4.86 9.24 -13.26
CA GLY A 116 6.13 8.63 -12.83
C GLY A 116 5.98 7.26 -12.15
N LEU A 117 4.81 6.62 -12.20
CA LEU A 117 4.57 5.36 -11.50
C LEU A 117 5.45 4.23 -12.02
N ARG A 118 5.72 4.15 -13.33
CA ARG A 118 6.58 3.11 -13.92
C ARG A 118 7.96 3.10 -13.26
N ASP A 119 8.60 4.26 -13.16
CA ASP A 119 9.96 4.36 -12.58
C ASP A 119 9.94 4.07 -11.07
N ARG A 120 8.92 4.53 -10.36
CA ARG A 120 8.75 4.22 -8.93
C ARG A 120 8.57 2.72 -8.69
N LEU A 121 7.79 2.03 -9.50
CA LEU A 121 7.58 0.58 -9.38
C LEU A 121 8.88 -0.21 -9.61
N LEU A 122 9.68 0.18 -10.60
CA LEU A 122 10.99 -0.42 -10.83
C LEU A 122 11.92 -0.23 -9.63
N ALA A 123 11.99 0.99 -9.09
CA ALA A 123 12.80 1.28 -7.91
C ALA A 123 12.35 0.49 -6.67
N TYR A 124 11.05 0.32 -6.45
CA TYR A 124 10.54 -0.52 -5.36
C TYR A 124 10.88 -2.00 -5.55
N ARG A 125 10.79 -2.50 -6.77
CA ARG A 125 11.20 -3.87 -7.06
C ARG A 125 12.68 -4.12 -6.75
N GLU A 126 13.56 -3.18 -7.11
CA GLU A 126 14.99 -3.24 -6.79
C GLU A 126 15.25 -3.30 -5.29
N ARG A 127 14.42 -2.63 -4.48
CA ARG A 127 14.45 -2.69 -3.01
C ARG A 127 13.90 -4.00 -2.43
N GLY A 128 13.48 -4.95 -3.27
CA GLY A 128 12.98 -6.25 -2.83
C GLY A 128 11.47 -6.35 -2.65
N LEU A 129 10.71 -5.30 -2.94
CA LEU A 129 9.24 -5.34 -2.86
C LEU A 129 8.68 -6.20 -3.99
N ARG A 130 7.54 -6.88 -3.74
CA ARG A 130 7.00 -7.87 -4.67
C ARG A 130 5.54 -7.65 -5.04
N PHE A 131 4.84 -6.75 -4.36
CA PHE A 131 3.47 -6.38 -4.69
C PHE A 131 3.23 -4.90 -4.44
N ALA A 132 2.20 -4.37 -5.08
CA ALA A 132 1.78 -2.98 -4.94
C ALA A 132 0.29 -2.93 -4.57
N LYS A 133 -0.15 -1.83 -3.95
CA LYS A 133 -1.55 -1.57 -3.63
C LYS A 133 -1.95 -0.18 -4.12
N TRP A 134 -3.16 -0.10 -4.69
CA TRP A 134 -3.80 1.14 -5.09
C TRP A 134 -5.27 1.11 -4.66
N ARG A 135 -5.65 2.10 -3.87
CA ARG A 135 -7.00 2.27 -3.37
C ARG A 135 -7.76 3.28 -4.22
N ALA A 136 -8.92 2.89 -4.73
CA ALA A 136 -9.97 3.78 -5.20
C ALA A 136 -11.07 3.87 -4.14
N VAL A 137 -11.75 5.01 -4.09
CA VAL A 137 -12.89 5.21 -3.16
C VAL A 137 -14.15 5.47 -3.97
N ILE A 138 -15.17 4.66 -3.73
CA ILE A 138 -16.45 4.73 -4.41
C ILE A 138 -17.53 5.03 -3.38
N ALA A 139 -18.10 6.23 -3.45
CA ALA A 139 -19.19 6.63 -2.57
C ALA A 139 -20.51 6.02 -3.05
N ILE A 140 -21.29 5.48 -2.11
CA ILE A 140 -22.65 5.00 -2.35
C ILE A 140 -23.64 5.98 -1.71
N GLY A 141 -24.72 6.32 -2.46
CA GLY A 141 -25.78 7.22 -2.01
C GLY A 141 -26.86 7.34 -3.05
N ASP A 142 -27.75 8.32 -2.85
CA ASP A 142 -28.79 8.62 -3.84
C ASP A 142 -28.14 9.16 -5.13
N GLY A 143 -28.33 8.45 -6.24
CA GLY A 143 -27.69 8.74 -7.52
C GLY A 143 -26.18 8.48 -7.58
N LEU A 144 -25.57 7.84 -6.57
CA LEU A 144 -24.14 7.51 -6.51
C LEU A 144 -23.90 6.00 -6.37
N PRO A 145 -22.83 5.47 -6.97
CA PRO A 145 -21.86 6.14 -7.85
C PRO A 145 -22.42 6.41 -9.24
N THR A 146 -21.95 7.47 -9.90
CA THR A 146 -22.25 7.72 -11.31
C THR A 146 -21.44 6.79 -12.23
N ALA A 147 -21.94 6.55 -13.44
CA ALA A 147 -21.21 5.77 -14.45
C ALA A 147 -19.83 6.39 -14.75
N THR A 148 -19.71 7.72 -14.67
CA THR A 148 -18.45 8.44 -14.87
C THR A 148 -17.44 8.13 -13.80
N ALA A 149 -17.83 8.13 -12.52
CA ALA A 149 -16.95 7.81 -11.41
C ALA A 149 -16.46 6.36 -11.48
N ILE A 150 -17.37 5.41 -11.79
CA ILE A 150 -17.03 4.01 -11.99
C ILE A 150 -16.02 3.85 -13.12
N ALA A 151 -16.32 4.39 -14.31
CA ALA A 151 -15.46 4.25 -15.48
C ALA A 151 -14.08 4.89 -15.27
N THR A 152 -14.02 6.06 -14.63
CA THR A 152 -12.76 6.75 -14.32
C THR A 152 -11.88 5.90 -13.40
N ASN A 153 -12.41 5.45 -12.26
CA ASN A 153 -11.65 4.66 -11.32
C ASN A 153 -11.25 3.28 -11.89
N ALA A 154 -12.13 2.63 -12.65
CA ALA A 154 -11.81 1.36 -13.30
C ALA A 154 -10.64 1.49 -14.29
N ARG A 155 -10.59 2.55 -15.08
CA ARG A 155 -9.47 2.82 -16.00
C ARG A 155 -8.15 3.08 -15.27
N LEU A 156 -8.18 3.89 -14.21
CA LEU A 156 -6.99 4.19 -13.40
C LEU A 156 -6.46 2.92 -12.72
N LEU A 157 -7.34 2.09 -12.16
CA LEU A 157 -6.99 0.81 -11.56
C LEU A 157 -6.39 -0.17 -12.60
N ALA A 158 -6.95 -0.22 -13.81
CA ALA A 158 -6.44 -1.07 -14.88
C ALA A 158 -5.03 -0.64 -15.33
N LEU A 159 -4.79 0.65 -15.51
CA LEU A 159 -3.47 1.18 -15.87
C LEU A 159 -2.44 0.93 -14.77
N TYR A 160 -2.80 1.19 -13.52
CA TYR A 160 -1.96 0.87 -12.37
C TYR A 160 -1.59 -0.62 -12.33
N ALA A 161 -2.59 -1.50 -12.51
CA ALA A 161 -2.36 -2.94 -12.48
C ALA A 161 -1.42 -3.39 -13.60
N ALA A 162 -1.62 -2.89 -14.82
CA ALA A 162 -0.76 -3.18 -15.96
C ALA A 162 0.70 -2.74 -15.72
N LEU A 163 0.91 -1.51 -15.22
CA LEU A 163 2.24 -0.99 -14.88
C LEU A 163 2.91 -1.82 -13.77
N SER A 164 2.15 -2.24 -12.76
CA SER A 164 2.67 -3.10 -11.70
C SER A 164 3.13 -4.45 -12.24
N GLN A 165 2.33 -5.09 -13.11
CA GLN A 165 2.67 -6.36 -13.74
C GLN A 165 3.89 -6.23 -14.67
N GLU A 166 3.97 -5.16 -15.45
CA GLU A 166 5.14 -4.84 -16.28
C GLU A 166 6.42 -4.76 -15.44
N ALA A 167 6.36 -4.09 -14.29
CA ALA A 167 7.47 -4.01 -13.34
C ALA A 167 7.73 -5.33 -12.58
N GLY A 168 6.88 -6.35 -12.73
CA GLY A 168 6.99 -7.64 -12.03
C GLY A 168 6.53 -7.60 -10.58
N LEU A 169 5.63 -6.67 -10.21
CA LEU A 169 4.94 -6.63 -8.94
C LEU A 169 3.49 -7.10 -9.09
N VAL A 170 2.98 -7.82 -8.09
CA VAL A 170 1.57 -8.23 -8.04
C VAL A 170 0.72 -7.00 -7.66
N PRO A 171 -0.28 -6.61 -8.47
CA PRO A 171 -1.17 -5.51 -8.11
C PRO A 171 -2.28 -5.98 -7.16
N ILE A 172 -2.44 -5.30 -6.02
CA ILE A 172 -3.67 -5.34 -5.23
C ILE A 172 -4.55 -4.18 -5.70
N VAL A 173 -5.68 -4.52 -6.30
CA VAL A 173 -6.70 -3.59 -6.76
C VAL A 173 -7.74 -3.44 -5.66
N GLU A 174 -7.82 -2.25 -5.04
CA GLU A 174 -8.68 -2.00 -3.88
C GLU A 174 -9.77 -0.96 -4.21
N PRO A 175 -10.90 -1.37 -4.82
CA PRO A 175 -12.05 -0.48 -4.99
C PRO A 175 -12.87 -0.48 -3.68
N GLU A 176 -12.54 0.45 -2.78
CA GLU A 176 -13.23 0.57 -1.50
C GLU A 176 -14.55 1.32 -1.68
N VAL A 177 -15.61 0.70 -1.19
CA VAL A 177 -16.98 1.21 -1.23
C VAL A 177 -17.35 1.78 0.14
N LEU A 178 -17.78 3.05 0.19
CA LEU A 178 -18.11 3.79 1.42
C LEU A 178 -19.52 4.38 1.35
#